data_4fc434b95d74905f508cce6194fe37b3
#
_entry.id   4fc434b95d74905f508cce6194fe37b3
#
_cell.length_a   1.000
_cell.length_b   1.000
_cell.length_c   1.000
_cell.angle_alpha   90.00
_cell.angle_beta   90.00
_cell.angle_gamma   90.00
#
_symmetry.space_group_name_H-M   'P 1'
#
loop_
_entity.id
_entity.type
_entity.pdbx_description
1 polymer ?
#
loop_
_entity_poly.entity_id
_entity_poly.type
_entity_poly.pdbx_seq_one_letter_code
_entity_poly.pdbx_strand_id
1 'polypeptide(L)'
;FQEIGLNLHWSDMSGGTGQMIRGLETGSIDIAVLLTEGITKSILQGLDAKILEVYVVSPLSWGIHVPNKGAIKKPEDIEDQTFAISRYGSGSHLMAYVMADQYHWNLEGLKFNVIGDVYGGLWALEHNEAQAFLWEKYTTSPFVEQGKCDYVGDVVTPWPCFVIAARTEVAEKYPDILKRMCEIVNQKALEVKENPQSAEIISWRYNLPLGQVKSWLSETDWNYQGTDYPKAFEKTTHYLKRLNLLSEQEAEGWEEKLFV
;
A
#
# COMPACT_ATOMS: atom_id res chain seq x y z
N PHE A 1 6.95 22.52 -9.92
CA PHE A 1 7.43 21.66 -11.01
C PHE A 1 7.79 22.48 -12.25
N GLN A 2 6.99 23.47 -12.65
CA GLN A 2 7.28 24.32 -13.83
C GLN A 2 8.62 25.07 -13.70
N GLU A 3 9.03 25.48 -12.50
CA GLU A 3 10.31 26.16 -12.22
C GLU A 3 11.54 25.31 -12.56
N ILE A 4 11.39 23.98 -12.55
CA ILE A 4 12.44 23.04 -12.97
C ILE A 4 12.25 22.53 -14.41
N GLY A 5 11.35 23.14 -15.18
CA GLY A 5 11.05 22.75 -16.56
C GLY A 5 10.20 21.47 -16.69
N LEU A 6 9.59 20.99 -15.58
CA LEU A 6 8.74 19.80 -15.58
C LEU A 6 7.26 20.20 -15.69
N ASN A 7 6.61 19.74 -16.76
CA ASN A 7 5.16 19.81 -16.89
C ASN A 7 4.55 18.49 -16.39
N LEU A 8 4.14 18.47 -15.13
CA LEU A 8 3.59 17.29 -14.47
C LEU A 8 2.09 17.14 -14.78
N HIS A 9 1.70 16.00 -15.31
CA HIS A 9 0.30 15.60 -15.47
C HIS A 9 -0.04 14.57 -14.39
N TRP A 10 -0.92 14.94 -13.46
CA TRP A 10 -1.39 14.06 -12.39
C TRP A 10 -2.67 13.33 -12.81
N SER A 11 -2.73 12.03 -12.51
CA SER A 11 -3.90 11.20 -12.71
C SER A 11 -4.15 10.31 -11.50
N ASP A 12 -5.38 10.32 -10.99
CA ASP A 12 -5.79 9.40 -9.93
C ASP A 12 -6.13 8.02 -10.51
N MET A 13 -5.50 6.99 -9.95
CA MET A 13 -5.64 5.61 -10.39
C MET A 13 -6.50 4.82 -9.41
N SER A 14 -7.83 4.85 -9.58
CA SER A 14 -8.79 4.20 -8.67
C SER A 14 -8.62 2.69 -8.51
N GLY A 15 -8.02 2.01 -9.51
CA GLY A 15 -7.66 0.60 -9.44
C GLY A 15 -6.37 0.30 -8.65
N GLY A 16 -5.78 1.33 -8.00
CA GLY A 16 -4.64 1.22 -7.09
C GLY A 16 -3.36 0.69 -7.74
N THR A 17 -2.49 0.12 -6.93
CA THR A 17 -1.15 -0.37 -7.32
C THR A 17 -1.17 -1.24 -8.59
N GLY A 18 -2.14 -2.13 -8.74
CA GLY A 18 -2.22 -3.00 -9.93
C GLY A 18 -2.54 -2.25 -11.22
N GLN A 19 -3.32 -1.16 -11.15
CA GLN A 19 -3.57 -0.30 -12.31
C GLN A 19 -2.33 0.53 -12.65
N MET A 20 -1.64 1.05 -11.64
CA MET A 20 -0.41 1.82 -11.82
C MET A 20 0.71 0.97 -12.41
N ILE A 21 0.89 -0.28 -11.96
CA ILE A 21 1.84 -1.23 -12.55
C ILE A 21 1.56 -1.45 -14.04
N ARG A 22 0.30 -1.70 -14.41
CA ARG A 22 -0.07 -1.82 -15.83
C ARG A 22 0.18 -0.53 -16.61
N GLY A 23 -0.02 0.62 -15.97
CA GLY A 23 0.26 1.92 -16.55
C GLY A 23 1.75 2.12 -16.86
N LEU A 24 2.64 1.76 -15.94
CA LEU A 24 4.09 1.76 -16.15
C LEU A 24 4.49 0.77 -17.26
N GLU A 25 3.95 -0.45 -17.24
CA GLU A 25 4.21 -1.50 -18.23
C GLU A 25 3.84 -1.07 -19.65
N THR A 26 2.67 -0.44 -19.81
CA THR A 26 2.16 0.00 -21.12
C THR A 26 2.68 1.38 -21.56
N GLY A 27 3.39 2.09 -20.68
CA GLY A 27 3.84 3.46 -20.92
C GLY A 27 2.73 4.50 -20.93
N SER A 28 1.54 4.19 -20.38
CA SER A 28 0.45 5.15 -20.23
C SER A 28 0.68 6.12 -19.07
N ILE A 29 1.56 5.79 -18.16
CA ILE A 29 2.15 6.67 -17.14
C ILE A 29 3.65 6.44 -17.08
N ASP A 30 4.41 7.48 -16.74
CA ASP A 30 5.87 7.44 -16.64
C ASP A 30 6.34 7.21 -15.21
N ILE A 31 5.59 7.73 -14.24
CA ILE A 31 5.91 7.73 -12.81
C ILE A 31 4.68 7.34 -12.02
N ALA A 32 4.86 6.63 -10.92
CA ALA A 32 3.77 6.25 -10.01
C ALA A 32 4.18 6.37 -8.55
N VAL A 33 3.22 6.73 -7.69
CA VAL A 33 3.31 6.58 -6.23
C VAL A 33 2.46 5.37 -5.87
N LEU A 34 3.08 4.28 -5.42
CA LEU A 34 2.39 3.01 -5.23
C LEU A 34 2.98 2.18 -4.08
N LEU A 35 2.27 1.13 -3.68
CA LEU A 35 2.67 0.28 -2.56
C LEU A 35 4.03 -0.40 -2.81
N THR A 36 4.88 -0.36 -1.80
CA THR A 36 6.26 -0.87 -1.83
C THR A 36 6.34 -2.33 -2.24
N GLU A 37 5.54 -3.20 -1.63
CA GLU A 37 5.54 -4.64 -1.93
C GLU A 37 5.04 -4.95 -3.35
N GLY A 38 4.07 -4.19 -3.82
CA GLY A 38 3.48 -4.39 -5.15
C GLY A 38 4.47 -4.10 -6.26
N ILE A 39 5.16 -2.96 -6.19
CA ILE A 39 6.16 -2.57 -7.21
C ILE A 39 7.43 -3.42 -7.09
N THR A 40 7.90 -3.70 -5.87
CA THR A 40 9.05 -4.58 -5.63
C THR A 40 8.85 -5.93 -6.31
N LYS A 41 7.70 -6.58 -6.05
CA LYS A 41 7.34 -7.83 -6.70
C LYS A 41 7.37 -7.72 -8.22
N SER A 42 6.72 -6.70 -8.77
CA SER A 42 6.56 -6.57 -10.22
C SER A 42 7.88 -6.31 -10.93
N ILE A 43 8.78 -5.50 -10.37
CA ILE A 43 10.12 -5.28 -10.93
C ILE A 43 10.93 -6.59 -10.90
N LEU A 44 10.92 -7.30 -9.78
CA LEU A 44 11.64 -8.57 -9.65
C LEU A 44 11.08 -9.66 -10.56
N GLN A 45 9.83 -9.53 -11.00
CA GLN A 45 9.18 -10.39 -12.01
C GLN A 45 9.27 -9.86 -13.44
N GLY A 46 10.09 -8.83 -13.68
CA GLY A 46 10.45 -8.36 -15.02
C GLY A 46 9.77 -7.10 -15.51
N LEU A 47 9.04 -6.36 -14.64
CA LEU A 47 8.57 -5.02 -14.99
C LEU A 47 9.76 -4.09 -15.20
N ASP A 48 9.81 -3.42 -16.34
CA ASP A 48 10.87 -2.47 -16.72
C ASP A 48 10.64 -1.10 -16.06
N ALA A 49 10.87 -1.05 -14.74
CA ALA A 49 10.74 0.13 -13.90
C ALA A 49 11.80 0.13 -12.80
N LYS A 50 12.04 1.30 -12.22
CA LYS A 50 12.98 1.52 -11.12
C LYS A 50 12.32 2.30 -10.00
N ILE A 51 12.67 1.98 -8.76
CA ILE A 51 12.29 2.75 -7.58
C ILE A 51 13.24 3.94 -7.47
N LEU A 52 12.67 5.14 -7.44
CA LEU A 52 13.41 6.39 -7.29
C LEU A 52 13.72 6.68 -5.82
N GLU A 53 12.69 6.51 -4.96
CA GLU A 53 12.84 6.65 -3.50
C GLU A 53 11.67 6.03 -2.75
N VAL A 54 11.89 5.81 -1.44
CA VAL A 54 10.80 5.59 -0.48
C VAL A 54 10.14 6.94 -0.21
N TYR A 55 8.83 7.03 -0.43
CA TYR A 55 8.06 8.27 -0.26
C TYR A 55 7.42 8.37 1.13
N VAL A 56 6.67 7.34 1.53
CA VAL A 56 6.06 7.24 2.86
C VAL A 56 6.78 6.17 3.65
N VAL A 57 7.50 6.59 4.70
CA VAL A 57 8.36 5.71 5.50
C VAL A 57 7.60 5.00 6.61
N SER A 58 6.51 5.59 7.10
CA SER A 58 5.64 4.90 8.05
C SER A 58 5.00 3.67 7.39
N PRO A 59 4.80 2.59 8.15
CA PRO A 59 4.09 1.42 7.66
C PRO A 59 2.62 1.73 7.38
N LEU A 60 1.97 0.94 6.51
CA LEU A 60 0.54 1.00 6.28
C LEU A 60 -0.22 0.17 7.31
N SER A 61 -1.23 0.77 7.92
CA SER A 61 -2.13 0.08 8.83
C SER A 61 -3.34 -0.46 8.07
N TRP A 62 -3.45 -1.79 8.04
CA TRP A 62 -4.56 -2.51 7.43
C TRP A 62 -5.57 -2.88 8.51
N GLY A 63 -6.74 -2.25 8.48
CA GLY A 63 -7.83 -2.57 9.38
C GLY A 63 -8.37 -3.99 9.12
N ILE A 64 -8.61 -4.70 10.19
CA ILE A 64 -9.24 -6.03 10.17
C ILE A 64 -10.74 -5.83 10.37
N HIS A 65 -11.50 -6.08 9.31
CA HIS A 65 -12.95 -5.95 9.29
C HIS A 65 -13.61 -7.33 9.32
N VAL A 66 -14.68 -7.45 10.11
CA VAL A 66 -15.42 -8.69 10.31
C VAL A 66 -16.92 -8.43 10.20
N PRO A 67 -17.79 -9.46 10.05
CA PRO A 67 -19.23 -9.29 10.01
C PRO A 67 -19.75 -8.47 11.19
N ASN A 68 -20.61 -7.46 10.91
CA ASN A 68 -21.18 -6.60 11.93
C ASN A 68 -21.97 -7.41 12.97
N LYS A 69 -21.68 -7.17 14.25
CA LYS A 69 -22.28 -7.89 15.39
C LYS A 69 -22.10 -9.41 15.35
N GLY A 70 -21.09 -9.89 14.58
CA GLY A 70 -20.73 -11.29 14.49
C GLY A 70 -20.06 -11.84 15.77
N ALA A 71 -19.66 -13.09 15.71
CA ALA A 71 -19.00 -13.80 16.82
C ALA A 71 -17.53 -13.37 17.00
N ILE A 72 -16.86 -12.93 15.93
CA ILE A 72 -15.46 -12.51 15.94
C ILE A 72 -15.33 -11.16 16.64
N LYS A 73 -14.51 -11.10 17.69
CA LYS A 73 -14.32 -9.89 18.52
C LYS A 73 -12.88 -9.43 18.61
N LYS A 74 -11.94 -10.25 18.20
CA LYS A 74 -10.51 -9.98 18.23
C LYS A 74 -9.81 -10.70 17.07
N PRO A 75 -8.61 -10.27 16.68
CA PRO A 75 -7.89 -10.86 15.55
C PRO A 75 -7.67 -12.37 15.65
N GLU A 76 -7.42 -12.89 16.87
CA GLU A 76 -7.17 -14.32 17.10
C GLU A 76 -8.37 -15.22 16.77
N ASP A 77 -9.58 -14.67 16.79
CA ASP A 77 -10.81 -15.43 16.47
C ASP A 77 -10.93 -15.70 14.94
N ILE A 78 -9.99 -15.18 14.12
CA ILE A 78 -10.00 -15.28 12.65
C ILE A 78 -9.22 -16.52 12.16
N GLU A 79 -8.46 -17.17 13.00
CA GLU A 79 -7.79 -18.43 12.64
C GLU A 79 -8.79 -19.40 12.00
N ASP A 80 -8.40 -20.04 10.90
CA ASP A 80 -9.26 -20.94 10.10
C ASP A 80 -10.46 -20.32 9.37
N GLN A 81 -10.65 -19.00 9.44
CA GLN A 81 -11.72 -18.30 8.73
C GLN A 81 -11.35 -18.00 7.27
N THR A 82 -12.36 -17.62 6.49
CA THR A 82 -12.17 -17.20 5.09
C THR A 82 -11.91 -15.70 5.00
N PHE A 83 -10.82 -15.31 4.33
CA PHE A 83 -10.48 -13.93 4.05
C PHE A 83 -11.07 -13.47 2.71
N ALA A 84 -11.73 -12.32 2.70
CA ALA A 84 -12.06 -11.60 1.49
C ALA A 84 -10.80 -10.91 0.96
N ILE A 85 -10.44 -11.16 -0.30
CA ILE A 85 -9.29 -10.54 -0.96
C ILE A 85 -9.70 -9.94 -2.29
N SER A 86 -9.11 -8.80 -2.69
CA SER A 86 -9.46 -8.18 -3.98
C SER A 86 -9.08 -9.07 -5.16
N ARG A 87 -7.93 -9.71 -5.12
CA ARG A 87 -7.43 -10.72 -6.07
C ARG A 87 -6.22 -11.44 -5.49
N TYR A 88 -5.88 -12.58 -6.02
CA TYR A 88 -4.61 -13.23 -5.70
C TYR A 88 -3.43 -12.32 -6.05
N GLY A 89 -2.45 -12.23 -5.17
CA GLY A 89 -1.28 -11.35 -5.30
C GLY A 89 -1.54 -9.86 -5.02
N SER A 90 -2.73 -9.49 -4.52
CA SER A 90 -3.03 -8.12 -4.08
C SER A 90 -2.52 -7.84 -2.66
N GLY A 91 -2.58 -6.57 -2.24
CA GLY A 91 -2.26 -6.17 -0.88
C GLY A 91 -3.12 -6.89 0.17
N SER A 92 -4.45 -7.00 -0.03
CA SER A 92 -5.33 -7.72 0.90
C SER A 92 -4.99 -9.23 1.00
N HIS A 93 -4.55 -9.85 -0.10
CA HIS A 93 -4.06 -11.22 -0.09
C HIS A 93 -2.74 -11.34 0.71
N LEU A 94 -1.77 -10.47 0.44
CA LEU A 94 -0.49 -10.45 1.15
C LEU A 94 -0.67 -10.19 2.65
N MET A 95 -1.53 -9.24 3.01
CA MET A 95 -1.73 -8.87 4.41
C MET A 95 -2.44 -9.96 5.23
N ALA A 96 -3.25 -10.81 4.62
CA ALA A 96 -3.76 -12.01 5.29
C ALA A 96 -2.63 -12.97 5.68
N TYR A 97 -1.62 -13.14 4.82
CA TYR A 97 -0.43 -13.91 5.15
C TYR A 97 0.43 -13.23 6.22
N VAL A 98 0.64 -11.90 6.12
CA VAL A 98 1.37 -11.14 7.14
C VAL A 98 0.71 -11.30 8.50
N MET A 99 -0.63 -11.22 8.55
CA MET A 99 -1.40 -11.46 9.77
C MET A 99 -1.18 -12.89 10.30
N ALA A 100 -1.34 -13.89 9.44
CA ALA A 100 -1.17 -15.28 9.83
C ALA A 100 0.25 -15.55 10.36
N ASP A 101 1.27 -14.94 9.76
CA ASP A 101 2.65 -15.01 10.23
C ASP A 101 2.83 -14.36 11.61
N GLN A 102 2.26 -13.17 11.83
CA GLN A 102 2.31 -12.46 13.11
C GLN A 102 1.64 -13.25 14.25
N TYR A 103 0.54 -13.95 13.94
CA TYR A 103 -0.20 -14.77 14.90
C TYR A 103 0.26 -16.26 14.94
N HIS A 104 1.30 -16.61 14.17
CA HIS A 104 1.87 -17.96 14.07
C HIS A 104 0.88 -19.03 13.59
N TRP A 105 -0.06 -18.67 12.74
CA TRP A 105 -1.02 -19.57 12.12
C TRP A 105 -0.38 -20.40 10.99
N ASN A 106 -1.06 -21.48 10.60
CA ASN A 106 -0.66 -22.27 9.45
C ASN A 106 -0.95 -21.53 8.14
N LEU A 107 0.10 -21.10 7.44
CA LEU A 107 0.01 -20.35 6.18
C LEU A 107 -0.66 -21.15 5.05
N GLU A 108 -0.49 -22.49 5.03
CA GLU A 108 -1.09 -23.36 4.01
C GLU A 108 -2.60 -23.56 4.20
N GLY A 109 -3.10 -23.29 5.41
CA GLY A 109 -4.51 -23.43 5.78
C GLY A 109 -5.38 -22.23 5.43
N LEU A 110 -4.80 -21.11 4.95
CA LEU A 110 -5.55 -19.89 4.68
C LEU A 110 -6.56 -20.08 3.54
N LYS A 111 -7.77 -19.59 3.77
CA LYS A 111 -8.89 -19.67 2.82
C LYS A 111 -9.22 -18.28 2.28
N PHE A 112 -9.47 -18.20 0.97
CA PHE A 112 -9.70 -16.93 0.31
C PHE A 112 -10.96 -16.94 -0.54
N ASN A 113 -11.70 -15.81 -0.48
CA ASN A 113 -12.79 -15.46 -1.40
C ASN A 113 -12.36 -14.20 -2.19
N VAL A 114 -12.35 -14.27 -3.51
CA VAL A 114 -11.98 -13.15 -4.39
C VAL A 114 -13.19 -12.25 -4.61
N ILE A 115 -13.08 -10.98 -4.17
CA ILE A 115 -14.21 -10.03 -4.08
C ILE A 115 -14.06 -8.78 -4.97
N GLY A 116 -12.92 -8.59 -5.62
CA GLY A 116 -12.65 -7.48 -6.53
C GLY A 116 -12.24 -6.17 -5.84
N ASP A 117 -13.12 -5.56 -5.06
CA ASP A 117 -12.92 -4.24 -4.45
C ASP A 117 -13.48 -4.16 -3.01
N VAL A 118 -13.44 -2.97 -2.41
CA VAL A 118 -13.91 -2.72 -1.04
C VAL A 118 -15.39 -3.04 -0.87
N TYR A 119 -16.22 -2.74 -1.86
CA TYR A 119 -17.66 -2.99 -1.79
C TYR A 119 -17.98 -4.49 -1.85
N GLY A 120 -17.25 -5.25 -2.68
CA GLY A 120 -17.31 -6.71 -2.70
C GLY A 120 -16.87 -7.31 -1.36
N GLY A 121 -15.86 -6.74 -0.69
CA GLY A 121 -15.44 -7.14 0.65
C GLY A 121 -16.55 -6.96 1.69
N LEU A 122 -17.17 -5.78 1.72
CA LEU A 122 -18.29 -5.49 2.62
C LEU A 122 -19.49 -6.43 2.35
N TRP A 123 -19.78 -6.66 1.10
CA TRP A 123 -20.87 -7.58 0.68
C TRP A 123 -20.59 -9.02 1.15
N ALA A 124 -19.35 -9.50 1.01
CA ALA A 124 -18.95 -10.85 1.43
C ALA A 124 -19.05 -11.02 2.96
N LEU A 125 -18.71 -9.99 3.75
CA LEU A 125 -18.91 -10.00 5.20
C LEU A 125 -20.39 -10.04 5.57
N GLU A 126 -21.24 -9.23 4.92
CA GLU A 126 -22.68 -9.15 5.16
C GLU A 126 -23.38 -10.50 4.84
N HIS A 127 -22.95 -11.18 3.78
CA HIS A 127 -23.54 -12.45 3.32
C HIS A 127 -22.82 -13.69 3.87
N ASN A 128 -21.87 -13.49 4.81
CA ASN A 128 -21.12 -14.57 5.44
C ASN A 128 -20.32 -15.45 4.46
N GLU A 129 -19.95 -14.89 3.30
CA GLU A 129 -19.07 -15.52 2.31
C GLU A 129 -17.59 -15.36 2.65
N ALA A 130 -17.28 -14.44 3.55
CA ALA A 130 -15.98 -14.29 4.21
C ALA A 130 -16.19 -13.80 5.64
N GLN A 131 -15.24 -14.09 6.52
CA GLN A 131 -15.31 -13.70 7.93
C GLN A 131 -14.26 -12.65 8.30
N ALA A 132 -13.28 -12.41 7.43
CA ALA A 132 -12.28 -11.37 7.59
C ALA A 132 -12.03 -10.64 6.27
N PHE A 133 -11.83 -9.33 6.37
CA PHE A 133 -11.52 -8.46 5.24
C PHE A 133 -10.49 -7.43 5.69
N LEU A 134 -9.28 -7.48 5.10
CA LEU A 134 -8.23 -6.52 5.38
C LEU A 134 -8.19 -5.45 4.29
N TRP A 135 -8.29 -4.20 4.74
CA TRP A 135 -8.21 -3.04 3.86
C TRP A 135 -7.59 -1.86 4.59
N GLU A 136 -7.17 -0.83 3.83
CA GLU A 136 -6.58 0.36 4.44
C GLU A 136 -7.57 0.98 5.45
N LYS A 137 -7.11 1.17 6.69
CA LYS A 137 -7.90 1.49 7.88
C LYS A 137 -8.79 2.73 7.73
N TYR A 138 -8.22 3.81 7.22
CA TYR A 138 -8.93 5.09 7.13
C TYR A 138 -9.95 5.13 6.00
N THR A 139 -9.68 4.44 4.89
CA THR A 139 -10.63 4.28 3.78
C THR A 139 -11.90 3.54 4.20
N THR A 140 -11.78 2.57 5.11
CA THR A 140 -12.90 1.72 5.55
C THR A 140 -13.62 2.22 6.78
N SER A 141 -13.04 3.15 7.54
CA SER A 141 -13.65 3.67 8.76
C SER A 141 -15.07 4.23 8.60
N PRO A 142 -15.47 4.90 7.49
CA PRO A 142 -16.86 5.32 7.30
C PRO A 142 -17.84 4.14 7.25
N PHE A 143 -17.42 2.97 6.77
CA PHE A 143 -18.28 1.78 6.74
C PHE A 143 -18.45 1.16 8.13
N VAL A 144 -17.42 1.23 8.97
CA VAL A 144 -17.49 0.81 10.38
C VAL A 144 -18.46 1.73 11.14
N GLU A 145 -18.35 3.06 10.97
CA GLU A 145 -19.25 4.04 11.58
C GLU A 145 -20.72 3.85 11.15
N GLN A 146 -20.95 3.43 9.90
CA GLN A 146 -22.28 3.09 9.37
C GLN A 146 -22.78 1.71 9.82
N GLY A 147 -21.99 0.93 10.57
CA GLY A 147 -22.35 -0.42 11.01
C GLY A 147 -22.42 -1.45 9.87
N LYS A 148 -21.67 -1.25 8.80
CA LYS A 148 -21.58 -2.21 7.69
C LYS A 148 -20.67 -3.40 8.04
N CYS A 149 -19.68 -3.17 8.89
CA CYS A 149 -18.76 -4.17 9.43
C CYS A 149 -18.30 -3.73 10.83
N ASP A 150 -17.79 -4.67 11.63
CA ASP A 150 -17.06 -4.39 12.84
C ASP A 150 -15.56 -4.30 12.53
N TYR A 151 -14.83 -3.47 13.27
CA TYR A 151 -13.38 -3.37 13.25
C TYR A 151 -12.82 -4.03 14.51
N VAL A 152 -11.85 -4.94 14.37
CA VAL A 152 -11.33 -5.73 15.50
C VAL A 152 -9.82 -5.57 15.73
N GLY A 153 -9.15 -4.76 14.93
CA GLY A 153 -7.71 -4.49 15.08
C GLY A 153 -7.03 -4.13 13.76
N ASP A 154 -5.72 -4.03 13.82
CA ASP A 154 -4.88 -3.70 12.66
C ASP A 154 -3.81 -4.76 12.42
N VAL A 155 -3.44 -4.93 11.14
CA VAL A 155 -2.18 -5.55 10.73
C VAL A 155 -1.33 -4.48 10.07
N VAL A 156 -0.12 -4.28 10.59
CA VAL A 156 0.81 -3.25 10.12
C VAL A 156 1.85 -3.87 9.20
N THR A 157 2.11 -3.24 8.05
CA THR A 157 3.16 -3.73 7.14
C THR A 157 4.53 -3.67 7.83
N PRO A 158 5.39 -4.69 7.71
CA PRO A 158 6.74 -4.66 8.28
C PRO A 158 7.74 -3.86 7.41
N TRP A 159 7.25 -3.09 6.44
CA TRP A 159 8.01 -2.26 5.50
C TRP A 159 7.35 -0.88 5.31
N PRO A 160 8.07 0.12 4.75
CA PRO A 160 7.53 1.42 4.37
C PRO A 160 6.37 1.29 3.39
N CYS A 161 5.37 2.16 3.54
CA CYS A 161 4.10 2.07 2.83
C CYS A 161 4.23 2.28 1.32
N PHE A 162 4.75 3.45 0.90
CA PHE A 162 4.75 3.87 -0.49
C PHE A 162 6.15 4.27 -0.99
N VAL A 163 6.36 4.00 -2.27
CA VAL A 163 7.52 4.45 -3.02
C VAL A 163 7.11 5.31 -4.22
N ILE A 164 8.05 6.10 -4.74
CA ILE A 164 7.99 6.70 -6.06
C ILE A 164 8.79 5.80 -6.99
N ALA A 165 8.18 5.34 -8.07
CA ALA A 165 8.83 4.53 -9.10
C ALA A 165 8.59 5.10 -10.48
N ALA A 166 9.53 4.89 -11.39
CA ALA A 166 9.44 5.33 -12.78
C ALA A 166 9.79 4.18 -13.73
N ARG A 167 9.35 4.28 -14.97
CA ARG A 167 9.83 3.42 -16.05
C ARG A 167 11.35 3.57 -16.18
N THR A 168 12.08 2.49 -16.41
CA THR A 168 13.56 2.50 -16.51
C THR A 168 14.03 3.51 -17.56
N GLU A 169 13.42 3.51 -18.74
CA GLU A 169 13.74 4.48 -19.81
C GLU A 169 13.67 5.94 -19.34
N VAL A 170 12.67 6.27 -18.50
CA VAL A 170 12.48 7.63 -17.98
C VAL A 170 13.50 7.92 -16.88
N ALA A 171 13.75 6.95 -16.00
CA ALA A 171 14.73 7.06 -14.92
C ALA A 171 16.16 7.28 -15.44
N GLU A 172 16.56 6.54 -16.48
CA GLU A 172 17.87 6.65 -17.10
C GLU A 172 18.03 7.93 -17.94
N LYS A 173 16.97 8.35 -18.63
CA LYS A 173 17.01 9.52 -19.52
C LYS A 173 16.99 10.85 -18.79
N TYR A 174 16.33 10.91 -17.63
CA TYR A 174 16.06 12.18 -16.92
C TYR A 174 16.41 12.12 -15.41
N PRO A 175 17.56 11.56 -14.99
CA PRO A 175 17.86 11.32 -13.58
C PRO A 175 17.85 12.61 -12.74
N ASP A 176 18.45 13.69 -13.23
CA ASP A 176 18.52 14.97 -12.52
C ASP A 176 17.15 15.63 -12.33
N ILE A 177 16.29 15.53 -13.34
CA ILE A 177 14.92 16.09 -13.25
C ILE A 177 14.09 15.30 -12.26
N LEU A 178 14.19 13.96 -12.27
CA LEU A 178 13.48 13.09 -11.33
C LEU A 178 13.94 13.29 -9.90
N LYS A 179 15.26 13.43 -9.70
CA LYS A 179 15.82 13.77 -8.38
C LYS A 179 15.23 15.07 -7.84
N ARG A 180 15.25 16.15 -8.65
CA ARG A 180 14.67 17.43 -8.27
C ARG A 180 13.17 17.36 -8.05
N MET A 181 12.46 16.53 -8.81
CA MET A 181 11.03 16.26 -8.61
C MET A 181 10.80 15.65 -7.22
N CYS A 182 11.55 14.62 -6.85
CA CYS A 182 11.46 13.97 -5.53
C CYS A 182 11.78 14.98 -4.40
N GLU A 183 12.83 15.80 -4.55
CA GLU A 183 13.16 16.85 -3.58
C GLU A 183 11.99 17.84 -3.36
N ILE A 184 11.30 18.27 -4.44
CA ILE A 184 10.11 19.13 -4.33
C ILE A 184 8.95 18.40 -3.64
N VAL A 185 8.71 17.14 -3.97
CA VAL A 185 7.67 16.32 -3.34
C VAL A 185 7.93 16.19 -1.85
N ASN A 186 9.15 15.87 -1.45
CA ASN A 186 9.57 15.74 -0.05
C ASN A 186 9.42 17.05 0.73
N GLN A 187 9.83 18.17 0.14
CA GLN A 187 9.64 19.49 0.73
C GLN A 187 8.13 19.79 0.94
N LYS A 188 7.29 19.49 -0.05
CA LYS A 188 5.84 19.71 0.06
C LYS A 188 5.18 18.77 1.08
N ALA A 189 5.66 17.55 1.21
CA ALA A 189 5.22 16.63 2.25
C ALA A 189 5.53 17.17 3.65
N LEU A 190 6.73 17.74 3.85
CA LEU A 190 7.10 18.40 5.10
C LEU A 190 6.19 19.60 5.40
N GLU A 191 5.97 20.47 4.40
CA GLU A 191 5.05 21.62 4.54
C GLU A 191 3.63 21.16 4.95
N VAL A 192 3.13 20.07 4.37
CA VAL A 192 1.84 19.47 4.76
C VAL A 192 1.87 18.96 6.20
N LYS A 193 2.95 18.32 6.62
CA LYS A 193 3.08 17.79 7.99
C LYS A 193 3.12 18.90 9.03
N GLU A 194 3.81 20.00 8.74
CA GLU A 194 4.03 21.13 9.66
C GLU A 194 2.87 22.15 9.66
N ASN A 195 2.07 22.20 8.62
CA ASN A 195 0.98 23.18 8.52
C ASN A 195 -0.19 22.79 9.45
N PRO A 196 -0.53 23.61 10.46
CA PRO A 196 -1.58 23.30 11.42
C PRO A 196 -2.98 23.20 10.78
N GLN A 197 -3.18 23.72 9.56
CA GLN A 197 -4.45 23.67 8.84
C GLN A 197 -4.55 22.45 7.90
N SER A 198 -3.51 21.62 7.80
CA SER A 198 -3.50 20.49 6.86
C SER A 198 -4.64 19.50 7.11
N ALA A 199 -4.96 19.22 8.37
CA ALA A 199 -6.05 18.31 8.70
C ALA A 199 -7.41 18.82 8.20
N GLU A 200 -7.68 20.11 8.37
CA GLU A 200 -8.91 20.76 7.91
C GLU A 200 -8.99 20.78 6.38
N ILE A 201 -7.89 21.12 5.72
CA ILE A 201 -7.81 21.17 4.25
C ILE A 201 -8.05 19.78 3.65
N ILE A 202 -7.40 18.74 4.18
CA ILE A 202 -7.54 17.36 3.71
C ILE A 202 -8.95 16.84 3.99
N SER A 203 -9.47 17.06 5.21
CA SER A 203 -10.83 16.69 5.60
C SER A 203 -11.86 17.28 4.62
N TRP A 204 -11.75 18.55 4.32
CA TRP A 204 -12.66 19.21 3.38
C TRP A 204 -12.51 18.69 1.95
N ARG A 205 -11.27 18.56 1.46
CA ARG A 205 -10.97 18.14 0.08
C ARG A 205 -11.48 16.73 -0.23
N TYR A 206 -11.31 15.81 0.72
CA TYR A 206 -11.62 14.39 0.53
C TYR A 206 -12.90 13.94 1.23
N ASN A 207 -13.63 14.87 1.85
CA ASN A 207 -14.86 14.60 2.62
C ASN A 207 -14.64 13.49 3.69
N LEU A 208 -13.55 13.59 4.44
CA LEU A 208 -13.17 12.66 5.50
C LEU A 208 -13.45 13.27 6.88
N PRO A 209 -13.80 12.47 7.89
CA PRO A 209 -13.95 12.95 9.26
C PRO A 209 -12.65 13.58 9.79
N LEU A 210 -12.73 14.83 10.30
CA LEU A 210 -11.56 15.59 10.74
C LEU A 210 -10.72 14.85 11.79
N GLY A 211 -11.35 14.16 12.73
CA GLY A 211 -10.66 13.38 13.76
C GLY A 211 -9.81 12.26 13.16
N GLN A 212 -10.32 11.58 12.14
CA GLN A 212 -9.59 10.52 11.43
C GLN A 212 -8.41 11.09 10.63
N VAL A 213 -8.58 12.24 9.97
CA VAL A 213 -7.49 12.91 9.25
C VAL A 213 -6.38 13.33 10.23
N LYS A 214 -6.74 13.83 11.42
CA LYS A 214 -5.75 14.16 12.47
C LYS A 214 -4.97 12.92 12.93
N SER A 215 -5.65 11.80 13.16
CA SER A 215 -4.98 10.53 13.50
C SER A 215 -4.08 10.07 12.37
N TRP A 216 -4.57 10.03 11.15
CA TRP A 216 -3.79 9.66 9.98
C TRP A 216 -2.53 10.54 9.81
N LEU A 217 -2.64 11.86 9.91
CA LEU A 217 -1.50 12.78 9.83
C LEU A 217 -0.50 12.55 10.97
N SER A 218 -0.94 12.19 12.17
CA SER A 218 -0.03 11.91 13.29
C SER A 218 0.76 10.63 13.11
N GLU A 219 0.18 9.63 12.45
CA GLU A 219 0.77 8.30 12.19
C GLU A 219 1.59 8.24 10.90
N THR A 220 1.36 9.19 9.96
CA THR A 220 2.02 9.20 8.66
C THR A 220 3.32 9.99 8.71
N ASP A 221 4.42 9.36 8.29
CA ASP A 221 5.71 10.00 8.09
C ASP A 221 6.19 9.82 6.65
N TRP A 222 6.66 10.94 6.08
CA TRP A 222 7.23 10.99 4.74
C TRP A 222 8.75 11.02 4.80
N ASN A 223 9.40 10.67 3.71
CA ASN A 223 10.86 10.69 3.58
C ASN A 223 11.37 12.11 3.28
N TYR A 224 11.23 13.02 4.22
CA TYR A 224 11.61 14.44 4.04
C TYR A 224 13.05 14.68 3.65
N GLN A 225 13.95 13.75 3.97
CA GLN A 225 15.39 13.88 3.77
C GLN A 225 15.92 13.10 2.56
N GLY A 226 15.05 12.38 1.85
CA GLY A 226 15.46 11.51 0.75
C GLY A 226 16.43 10.40 1.21
N THR A 227 16.22 9.87 2.43
CA THR A 227 17.08 8.82 2.99
C THR A 227 16.84 7.49 2.30
N ASP A 228 17.88 6.75 2.01
CA ASP A 228 17.78 5.39 1.48
C ASP A 228 17.34 4.40 2.56
N TYR A 229 16.52 3.43 2.16
CA TYR A 229 15.96 2.40 3.05
C TYR A 229 16.25 0.98 2.55
N PRO A 230 17.52 0.58 2.32
CA PRO A 230 17.83 -0.74 1.75
C PRO A 230 17.28 -1.90 2.60
N LYS A 231 17.37 -1.79 3.93
CA LYS A 231 16.81 -2.80 4.86
C LYS A 231 15.30 -2.99 4.75
N ALA A 232 14.57 -1.99 4.28
CA ALA A 232 13.13 -2.09 4.05
C ALA A 232 12.83 -3.04 2.89
N PHE A 233 13.62 -2.96 1.83
CA PHE A 233 13.46 -3.81 0.65
C PHE A 233 13.99 -5.22 0.91
N GLU A 234 15.01 -5.40 1.71
CA GLU A 234 15.45 -6.70 2.21
C GLU A 234 14.29 -7.42 2.94
N LYS A 235 13.61 -6.72 3.86
CA LYS A 235 12.43 -7.25 4.55
C LYS A 235 11.30 -7.55 3.58
N THR A 236 10.97 -6.60 2.69
CA THR A 236 9.90 -6.77 1.70
C THR A 236 10.15 -8.01 0.83
N THR A 237 11.35 -8.14 0.28
CA THR A 237 11.76 -9.28 -0.54
C THR A 237 11.74 -10.59 0.25
N HIS A 238 12.21 -10.58 1.50
CA HIS A 238 12.14 -11.73 2.39
C HIS A 238 10.70 -12.21 2.60
N TYR A 239 9.76 -11.30 2.91
CA TYR A 239 8.35 -11.65 3.08
C TYR A 239 7.73 -12.16 1.78
N LEU A 240 7.99 -11.51 0.64
CA LEU A 240 7.46 -11.95 -0.65
C LEU A 240 7.93 -13.37 -1.02
N LYS A 241 9.20 -13.72 -0.72
CA LYS A 241 9.71 -15.10 -0.89
C LYS A 241 9.02 -16.07 0.06
N ARG A 242 8.96 -15.75 1.35
CA ARG A 242 8.34 -16.59 2.38
C ARG A 242 6.89 -16.94 2.06
N LEU A 243 6.19 -16.03 1.39
CA LEU A 243 4.79 -16.19 0.98
C LEU A 243 4.63 -16.83 -0.41
N ASN A 244 5.70 -17.33 -1.01
CA ASN A 244 5.71 -17.89 -2.37
C ASN A 244 5.20 -16.91 -3.45
N LEU A 245 5.34 -15.61 -3.22
CA LEU A 245 5.00 -14.56 -4.19
C LEU A 245 6.20 -14.14 -5.05
N LEU A 246 7.41 -14.53 -4.64
CA LEU A 246 8.67 -14.46 -5.39
C LEU A 246 9.45 -15.76 -5.17
N SER A 247 10.06 -16.26 -6.22
CA SER A 247 11.05 -17.32 -6.14
C SER A 247 12.42 -16.78 -5.69
N GLU A 248 13.31 -17.67 -5.23
CA GLU A 248 14.70 -17.28 -4.92
C GLU A 248 15.41 -16.68 -6.14
N GLN A 249 15.18 -17.25 -7.33
CA GLN A 249 15.79 -16.77 -8.59
C GLN A 249 15.28 -15.37 -8.99
N GLU A 250 14.00 -15.08 -8.84
CA GLU A 250 13.45 -13.74 -9.10
C GLU A 250 14.05 -12.71 -8.16
N ALA A 251 14.24 -13.05 -6.88
CA ALA A 251 14.77 -12.18 -5.85
C ALA A 251 16.31 -12.03 -5.88
N GLU A 252 17.04 -12.85 -6.64
CA GLU A 252 18.49 -12.75 -6.75
C GLU A 252 18.91 -11.40 -7.37
N GLY A 253 19.87 -10.71 -6.74
CA GLY A 253 20.33 -9.39 -7.19
C GLY A 253 19.26 -8.31 -7.11
N TRP A 254 18.34 -8.38 -6.15
CA TRP A 254 17.22 -7.46 -6.04
C TRP A 254 17.64 -5.98 -5.95
N GLU A 255 18.78 -5.67 -5.34
CA GLU A 255 19.28 -4.30 -5.20
C GLU A 255 19.49 -3.63 -6.57
N GLU A 256 20.20 -4.30 -7.47
CA GLU A 256 20.49 -3.79 -8.81
C GLU A 256 19.23 -3.72 -9.70
N LYS A 257 18.28 -4.61 -9.45
CA LYS A 257 17.02 -4.63 -10.21
C LYS A 257 16.07 -3.51 -9.78
N LEU A 258 15.99 -3.20 -8.49
CA LEU A 258 15.00 -2.26 -7.95
C LEU A 258 15.38 -0.79 -8.15
N PHE A 259 16.66 -0.44 -8.06
CA PHE A 259 17.11 0.95 -8.02
C PHE A 259 17.81 1.40 -9.30
N VAL A 260 17.91 2.73 -9.47
CA VAL A 260 18.66 3.37 -10.56
C VAL A 260 20.16 3.24 -10.32
#